data_b3b3b373cc703beaa63688830578d6cf
#
_entry.id   b3b3b373cc703beaa63688830578d6cf
#
_cell.length_a   1.000
_cell.length_b   1.000
_cell.length_c   1.000
_cell.angle_alpha   90.00
_cell.angle_beta   90.00
_cell.angle_gamma   90.00
#
_symmetry.space_group_name_H-M   'P 1'
#
loop_
_entity.id
_entity.type
_entity.pdbx_description
1 polymer ?
#
loop_
_entity_poly.entity_id
_entity_poly.type
_entity_poly.pdbx_seq_one_letter_code
_entity_poly.pdbx_strand_id
1 'polypeptide(L)'
;MVEALLFVLVGLAALAGAVMVVVARNPVHSALGLLATLLAVAVLYVMQLAHLVAAVQVVVYAGAVLTLFLFVIMLIGVDMDESREESLPYQRWVVGGVSVVIILFAAGLTLVGDFSWIPAADSTLPASTNGTVEAVAEPLFTDWVLAFEATALLLTIAAAGAIALAHYRQKEQ
;
A
#
# COMPACT_ATOMS: atom_id res chain seq x y z
N MET A 1 15.03 -3.15 22.90
CA MET A 1 13.77 -2.80 23.61
C MET A 1 13.09 -1.60 22.97
N VAL A 2 13.78 -0.49 22.69
CA VAL A 2 13.20 0.71 22.05
C VAL A 2 12.65 0.40 20.64
N GLU A 3 13.39 -0.35 19.83
CA GLU A 3 12.97 -0.75 18.48
C GLU A 3 11.70 -1.60 18.49
N ALA A 4 11.59 -2.57 19.40
CA ALA A 4 10.38 -3.37 19.52
C ALA A 4 9.17 -2.53 19.97
N LEU A 5 9.38 -1.57 20.87
CA LEU A 5 8.32 -0.66 21.29
C LEU A 5 7.87 0.23 20.12
N LEU A 6 8.81 0.79 19.37
CA LEU A 6 8.50 1.61 18.19
C LEU A 6 7.78 0.79 17.13
N PHE A 7 8.22 -0.45 16.86
CA PHE A 7 7.58 -1.34 15.91
C PHE A 7 6.12 -1.61 16.30
N VAL A 8 5.86 -1.91 17.57
CA VAL A 8 4.49 -2.15 18.07
C VAL A 8 3.64 -0.89 17.95
N LEU A 9 4.15 0.27 18.36
CA LEU A 9 3.40 1.52 18.28
C LEU A 9 3.06 1.90 16.84
N VAL A 10 4.03 1.83 15.95
CA VAL A 10 3.84 2.17 14.52
C VAL A 10 2.96 1.13 13.83
N GLY A 11 3.14 -0.16 14.17
CA GLY A 11 2.27 -1.24 13.69
C GLY A 11 0.82 -1.06 14.11
N LEU A 12 0.57 -0.69 15.38
CA LEU A 12 -0.77 -0.37 15.86
C LEU A 12 -1.36 0.86 15.15
N ALA A 13 -0.55 1.88 14.88
CA ALA A 13 -1.00 3.06 14.13
C ALA A 13 -1.38 2.67 12.68
N ALA A 14 -0.59 1.80 12.02
CA ALA A 14 -0.91 1.29 10.70
C ALA A 14 -2.22 0.49 10.69
N LEU A 15 -2.42 -0.40 11.67
CA LEU A 15 -3.65 -1.17 11.82
C LEU A 15 -4.86 -0.28 12.10
N ALA A 16 -4.73 0.71 12.98
CA ALA A 16 -5.80 1.66 13.28
C ALA A 16 -6.22 2.46 12.03
N GLY A 17 -5.24 2.91 11.23
CA GLY A 17 -5.49 3.57 9.96
C GLY A 17 -6.21 2.64 8.97
N ALA A 18 -5.76 1.39 8.83
CA ALA A 18 -6.38 0.40 7.96
C ALA A 18 -7.82 0.07 8.37
N VAL A 19 -8.09 -0.06 9.67
CA VAL A 19 -9.45 -0.24 10.19
C VAL A 19 -10.31 0.98 9.88
N MET A 20 -9.76 2.19 10.02
CA MET A 20 -10.47 3.42 9.69
C MET A 20 -10.87 3.48 8.21
N VAL A 21 -10.03 2.97 7.28
CA VAL A 21 -10.37 2.87 5.85
C VAL A 21 -11.66 2.08 5.63
N VAL A 22 -11.83 0.97 6.34
CA VAL A 22 -12.97 0.07 6.16
C VAL A 22 -14.23 0.56 6.88
N VAL A 23 -14.06 1.13 8.08
CA VAL A 23 -15.18 1.50 8.97
C VAL A 23 -15.71 2.90 8.65
N ALA A 24 -14.89 3.79 8.13
CA ALA A 24 -15.31 5.16 7.85
C ALA A 24 -16.43 5.21 6.82
N ARG A 25 -17.51 5.91 7.15
CA ARG A 25 -18.65 6.14 6.24
C ARG A 25 -18.36 7.23 5.22
N ASN A 26 -17.52 8.19 5.60
CA ASN A 26 -17.13 9.29 4.74
C ASN A 26 -15.86 8.92 3.97
N PRO A 27 -15.87 8.97 2.62
CA PRO A 27 -14.71 8.60 1.80
C PRO A 27 -13.48 9.46 2.08
N VAL A 28 -13.65 10.72 2.48
CA VAL A 28 -12.51 11.57 2.89
C VAL A 28 -11.87 11.06 4.18
N HIS A 29 -12.65 10.63 5.15
CA HIS A 29 -12.11 10.03 6.39
C HIS A 29 -11.45 8.67 6.10
N SER A 30 -12.01 7.87 5.20
CA SER A 30 -11.39 6.63 4.73
C SER A 30 -10.03 6.90 4.10
N ALA A 31 -9.94 7.89 3.22
CA ALA A 31 -8.67 8.28 2.60
C ALA A 31 -7.65 8.84 3.61
N LEU A 32 -8.10 9.58 4.65
CA LEU A 32 -7.22 9.99 5.76
C LEU A 32 -6.72 8.79 6.58
N GLY A 33 -7.54 7.77 6.78
CA GLY A 33 -7.12 6.49 7.38
C GLY A 33 -6.04 5.81 6.54
N LEU A 34 -6.22 5.80 5.21
CA LEU A 34 -5.22 5.27 4.28
C LEU A 34 -3.91 6.07 4.35
N LEU A 35 -3.99 7.40 4.40
CA LEU A 35 -2.81 8.26 4.58
C LEU A 35 -2.03 7.90 5.84
N ALA A 36 -2.73 7.75 6.98
CA ALA A 36 -2.10 7.38 8.23
C ALA A 36 -1.41 6.01 8.15
N THR A 37 -2.04 5.02 7.50
CA THR A 37 -1.45 3.71 7.26
C THR A 37 -0.19 3.81 6.39
N LEU A 38 -0.24 4.55 5.28
CA LEU A 38 0.91 4.70 4.37
C LEU A 38 2.10 5.40 5.04
N LEU A 39 1.83 6.41 5.89
CA LEU A 39 2.88 7.08 6.67
C LEU A 39 3.47 6.15 7.74
N ALA A 40 2.65 5.37 8.42
CA ALA A 40 3.14 4.37 9.38
C ALA A 40 4.02 3.32 8.68
N VAL A 41 3.62 2.83 7.50
CA VAL A 41 4.44 1.91 6.69
C VAL A 41 5.76 2.55 6.29
N ALA A 42 5.78 3.85 5.92
CA ALA A 42 7.03 4.56 5.63
C ALA A 42 7.98 4.57 6.83
N VAL A 43 7.46 4.76 8.06
CA VAL A 43 8.27 4.68 9.27
C VAL A 43 8.83 3.26 9.49
N LEU A 44 8.04 2.22 9.22
CA LEU A 44 8.52 0.83 9.28
C LEU A 44 9.65 0.57 8.27
N TYR A 45 9.58 1.14 7.07
CA TYR A 45 10.69 1.08 6.10
C TYR A 45 11.96 1.75 6.63
N VAL A 46 11.84 2.93 7.26
CA VAL A 46 13.00 3.60 7.89
C VAL A 46 13.61 2.72 8.98
N MET A 47 12.78 2.06 9.80
CA MET A 47 13.27 1.13 10.84
C MET A 47 14.03 -0.07 10.26
N GLN A 48 13.71 -0.47 9.02
CA GLN A 48 14.41 -1.53 8.29
C GLN A 48 15.57 -1.01 7.44
N LEU A 49 16.01 0.22 7.64
CA LEU A 49 17.08 0.90 6.89
C LEU A 49 16.79 1.07 5.38
N ALA A 50 15.54 0.89 4.96
CA ALA A 50 15.09 1.02 3.57
C ALA A 50 14.70 2.48 3.25
N HIS A 51 15.67 3.40 3.35
CA HIS A 51 15.43 4.84 3.27
C HIS A 51 14.86 5.29 1.93
N LEU A 52 15.34 4.72 0.80
CA LEU A 52 14.82 5.04 -0.53
C LEU A 52 13.34 4.64 -0.66
N VAL A 53 13.01 3.42 -0.23
CA VAL A 53 11.64 2.92 -0.29
C VAL A 53 10.73 3.74 0.61
N ALA A 54 11.19 4.15 1.80
CA ALA A 54 10.45 5.05 2.69
C ALA A 54 10.18 6.41 2.02
N ALA A 55 11.17 6.99 1.36
CA ALA A 55 11.01 8.26 0.64
C ALA A 55 9.99 8.12 -0.50
N VAL A 56 10.07 7.06 -1.32
CA VAL A 56 9.11 6.76 -2.39
C VAL A 56 7.71 6.56 -1.81
N GLN A 57 7.58 5.86 -0.68
CA GLN A 57 6.31 5.65 0.01
C GLN A 57 5.63 6.98 0.35
N VAL A 58 6.37 7.93 0.91
CA VAL A 58 5.82 9.24 1.28
C VAL A 58 5.53 10.10 0.06
N VAL A 59 6.47 10.22 -0.88
CA VAL A 59 6.35 11.14 -2.01
C VAL A 59 5.33 10.63 -3.05
N VAL A 60 5.41 9.36 -3.42
CA VAL A 60 4.58 8.80 -4.49
C VAL A 60 3.24 8.31 -3.94
N TYR A 61 3.25 7.43 -2.92
CA TYR A 61 1.99 6.83 -2.47
C TYR A 61 1.16 7.79 -1.62
N ALA A 62 1.72 8.39 -0.59
CA ALA A 62 0.99 9.33 0.26
C ALA A 62 0.81 10.70 -0.43
N GLY A 63 1.83 11.20 -1.11
CA GLY A 63 1.80 12.50 -1.76
C GLY A 63 1.04 12.51 -3.08
N ALA A 64 1.47 11.76 -4.09
CA ALA A 64 0.92 11.86 -5.43
C ALA A 64 -0.35 11.02 -5.60
N VAL A 65 -0.28 9.71 -5.34
CA VAL A 65 -1.38 8.77 -5.65
C VAL A 65 -2.58 9.02 -4.76
N LEU A 66 -2.39 9.12 -3.45
CA LEU A 66 -3.50 9.35 -2.52
C LEU A 66 -4.13 10.74 -2.70
N THR A 67 -3.32 11.77 -2.92
CA THR A 67 -3.82 13.12 -3.17
C THR A 67 -4.65 13.17 -4.47
N LEU A 68 -4.17 12.50 -5.53
CA LEU A 68 -4.94 12.38 -6.77
C LEU A 68 -6.26 11.63 -6.53
N PHE A 69 -6.22 10.53 -5.79
CA PHE A 69 -7.40 9.77 -5.43
C PHE A 69 -8.42 10.61 -4.65
N LEU A 70 -7.96 11.35 -3.63
CA LEU A 70 -8.81 12.29 -2.87
C LEU A 70 -9.44 13.33 -3.78
N PHE A 71 -8.67 13.92 -4.67
CA PHE A 71 -9.16 14.91 -5.62
C PHE A 71 -10.26 14.33 -6.52
N VAL A 72 -10.05 13.12 -7.03
CA VAL A 72 -11.01 12.42 -7.89
C VAL A 72 -12.32 12.13 -7.15
N ILE A 73 -12.27 11.57 -5.95
CA ILE A 73 -13.49 11.27 -5.17
C ILE A 73 -14.25 12.53 -4.74
N MET A 74 -13.54 13.64 -4.51
CA MET A 74 -14.17 14.92 -4.23
C MET A 74 -14.87 15.52 -5.49
N LEU A 75 -14.28 15.33 -6.68
CA LEU A 75 -14.87 15.83 -7.93
C LEU A 75 -16.09 15.02 -8.38
N ILE A 76 -16.03 13.70 -8.25
CA ILE A 76 -17.15 12.83 -8.65
C ILE A 76 -18.34 13.04 -7.71
N GLY A 77 -18.09 13.43 -6.46
CA GLY A 77 -19.08 13.44 -5.40
C GLY A 77 -19.49 12.02 -5.05
N VAL A 78 -19.39 11.63 -3.80
CA VAL A 78 -19.89 10.32 -3.35
C VAL A 78 -21.25 10.57 -2.73
N ASP A 79 -22.29 10.06 -3.38
CA ASP A 79 -23.64 10.06 -2.84
C ASP A 79 -23.65 9.24 -1.55
N MET A 80 -23.85 9.92 -0.43
CA MET A 80 -23.86 9.28 0.90
C MET A 80 -25.16 8.53 1.19
N ASP A 81 -26.12 8.58 0.28
CA ASP A 81 -27.47 8.04 0.44
C ASP A 81 -27.65 6.60 -0.08
N GLU A 82 -26.59 5.95 -0.57
CA GLU A 82 -26.71 4.51 -0.79
C GLU A 82 -26.86 3.81 0.56
N SER A 83 -28.11 3.58 0.92
CA SER A 83 -28.49 2.68 2.01
C SER A 83 -27.74 1.36 1.80
N ARG A 84 -26.79 1.07 2.69
CA ARG A 84 -26.10 -0.22 2.76
C ARG A 84 -27.11 -1.30 3.21
N GLU A 85 -28.16 -1.52 2.44
CA GLU A 85 -28.94 -2.73 2.55
C GLU A 85 -28.09 -3.85 1.97
N GLU A 86 -27.50 -4.64 2.87
CA GLU A 86 -26.78 -5.85 2.48
C GLU A 86 -27.73 -6.72 1.65
N SER A 87 -27.55 -6.78 0.34
CA SER A 87 -28.40 -7.56 -0.56
C SER A 87 -28.23 -9.06 -0.33
N LEU A 88 -27.24 -9.49 0.46
CA LEU A 88 -26.95 -10.90 0.76
C LEU A 88 -26.88 -11.14 2.28
N PRO A 89 -27.91 -11.70 2.90
CA PRO A 89 -27.98 -11.87 4.36
C PRO A 89 -26.89 -12.81 4.92
N TYR A 90 -26.31 -13.69 4.11
CA TYR A 90 -25.26 -14.61 4.52
C TYR A 90 -23.83 -14.06 4.34
N GLN A 91 -23.63 -12.93 3.67
CA GLN A 91 -22.31 -12.42 3.33
C GLN A 91 -21.43 -12.20 4.56
N ARG A 92 -21.96 -11.60 5.61
CA ARG A 92 -21.22 -11.36 6.87
C ARG A 92 -20.77 -12.63 7.56
N TRP A 93 -21.57 -13.71 7.49
CA TRP A 93 -21.22 -15.00 8.08
C TRP A 93 -20.17 -15.73 7.25
N VAL A 94 -20.26 -15.67 5.92
CA VAL A 94 -19.26 -16.23 5.01
C VAL A 94 -17.92 -15.52 5.18
N VAL A 95 -17.91 -14.18 5.17
CA VAL A 95 -16.69 -13.39 5.37
C VAL A 95 -16.09 -13.65 6.76
N GLY A 96 -16.91 -13.68 7.81
CA GLY A 96 -16.46 -14.02 9.16
C GLY A 96 -15.85 -15.43 9.23
N GLY A 97 -16.50 -16.43 8.63
CA GLY A 97 -16.00 -17.79 8.59
C GLY A 97 -14.69 -17.92 7.84
N VAL A 98 -14.57 -17.31 6.66
CA VAL A 98 -13.32 -17.29 5.88
C VAL A 98 -12.21 -16.60 6.65
N SER A 99 -12.50 -15.45 7.29
CA SER A 99 -11.50 -14.74 8.10
C SER A 99 -10.97 -15.59 9.26
N VAL A 100 -11.86 -16.29 9.96
CA VAL A 100 -11.46 -17.20 11.06
C VAL A 100 -10.60 -18.34 10.53
N VAL A 101 -10.95 -18.95 9.40
CA VAL A 101 -10.16 -20.02 8.77
C VAL A 101 -8.75 -19.52 8.41
N ILE A 102 -8.63 -18.32 7.82
CA ILE A 102 -7.34 -17.74 7.46
C ILE A 102 -6.49 -17.50 8.72
N ILE A 103 -7.09 -16.94 9.78
CA ILE A 103 -6.38 -16.68 11.05
C ILE A 103 -5.92 -18.01 11.70
N LEU A 104 -6.78 -19.01 11.75
CA LEU A 104 -6.43 -20.33 12.31
C LEU A 104 -5.37 -21.04 11.47
N PHE A 105 -5.43 -20.92 10.15
CA PHE A 105 -4.42 -21.47 9.26
C PHE A 105 -3.06 -20.78 9.45
N ALA A 106 -3.04 -19.44 9.53
CA ALA A 106 -1.82 -18.69 9.82
C ALA A 106 -1.24 -19.03 11.19
N ALA A 107 -2.10 -19.10 12.24
CA ALA A 107 -1.68 -19.53 13.56
C ALA A 107 -1.17 -20.99 13.58
N GLY A 108 -1.83 -21.89 12.84
CA GLY A 108 -1.40 -23.28 12.70
C GLY A 108 -0.01 -23.39 12.05
N LEU A 109 0.23 -22.61 11.01
CA LEU A 109 1.55 -22.55 10.35
C LEU A 109 2.66 -22.08 11.30
N THR A 110 2.37 -21.12 12.20
CA THR A 110 3.36 -20.63 13.17
C THR A 110 3.61 -21.62 14.32
N LEU A 111 2.63 -22.45 14.66
CA LEU A 111 2.72 -23.41 15.75
C LEU A 111 3.32 -24.78 15.32
N VAL A 112 3.05 -25.21 14.08
CA VAL A 112 3.44 -26.52 13.55
C VAL A 112 4.68 -26.42 12.67
N GLY A 113 4.87 -25.27 12.01
CA GLY A 113 6.02 -25.01 11.19
C GLY A 113 7.22 -24.67 12.07
N ASP A 114 8.29 -25.46 11.97
CA ASP A 114 9.64 -24.98 12.27
C ASP A 114 9.96 -23.87 11.25
N PHE A 115 9.29 -22.73 11.40
CA PHE A 115 9.58 -21.54 10.62
C PHE A 115 10.93 -21.00 11.07
N SER A 116 11.99 -21.70 10.66
CA SER A 116 13.28 -21.07 10.62
C SER A 116 13.08 -19.89 9.67
N TRP A 117 13.05 -18.68 10.21
CA TRP A 117 13.21 -17.48 9.41
C TRP A 117 14.38 -17.77 8.47
N ILE A 118 14.08 -17.90 7.17
CA ILE A 118 15.15 -17.91 6.17
C ILE A 118 15.87 -16.59 6.44
N PRO A 119 17.10 -16.60 6.98
CA PRO A 119 17.84 -15.36 7.15
C PRO A 119 17.77 -14.69 5.80
N ALA A 120 17.40 -13.41 5.78
CA ALA A 120 17.46 -12.64 4.54
C ALA A 120 18.75 -13.04 3.85
N ALA A 121 18.65 -13.58 2.63
CA ALA A 121 19.77 -14.19 1.92
C ALA A 121 20.99 -13.35 2.21
N ASP A 122 22.07 -13.97 2.70
CA ASP A 122 23.31 -13.29 3.09
C ASP A 122 23.60 -12.27 2.00
N SER A 123 23.09 -11.06 2.20
CA SER A 123 23.37 -9.97 1.29
C SER A 123 24.87 -9.75 1.52
N THR A 124 25.67 -10.16 0.57
CA THR A 124 27.11 -9.90 0.55
C THR A 124 27.41 -8.41 0.63
N LEU A 125 26.36 -7.59 0.56
CA LEU A 125 26.40 -6.17 0.77
C LEU A 125 26.35 -5.84 2.28
N PRO A 126 27.25 -4.96 2.76
CA PRO A 126 27.21 -4.49 4.14
C PRO A 126 25.81 -3.97 4.48
N ALA A 127 25.31 -4.22 5.69
CA ALA A 127 23.99 -3.75 6.15
C ALA A 127 23.80 -2.23 5.98
N SER A 128 24.90 -1.48 5.93
CA SER A 128 24.92 -0.02 5.67
C SER A 128 24.53 0.39 4.24
N THR A 129 24.55 -0.54 3.27
CA THR A 129 24.19 -0.29 1.85
C THR A 129 22.80 -0.79 1.51
N ASN A 130 22.16 -1.61 2.35
CA ASN A 130 20.79 -2.04 2.15
C ASN A 130 19.84 -0.84 2.20
N GLY A 131 19.06 -0.67 1.13
CA GLY A 131 18.06 0.42 1.04
C GLY A 131 18.61 1.76 0.55
N THR A 132 19.87 1.83 0.12
CA THR A 132 20.43 2.97 -0.61
C THR A 132 19.93 2.99 -2.05
N VAL A 133 20.00 4.17 -2.69
CA VAL A 133 19.66 4.33 -4.11
C VAL A 133 20.49 3.40 -4.98
N GLU A 134 21.77 3.28 -4.68
CA GLU A 134 22.72 2.44 -5.41
C GLU A 134 22.37 0.94 -5.33
N ALA A 135 22.07 0.45 -4.12
CA ALA A 135 21.70 -0.96 -3.91
C ALA A 135 20.40 -1.35 -4.63
N VAL A 136 19.49 -0.39 -4.86
CA VAL A 136 18.25 -0.63 -5.60
C VAL A 136 18.48 -0.45 -7.11
N ALA A 137 19.32 0.53 -7.50
CA ALA A 137 19.56 0.83 -8.90
C ALA A 137 20.34 -0.30 -9.63
N GLU A 138 21.33 -0.90 -8.97
CA GLU A 138 22.15 -1.95 -9.60
C GLU A 138 21.30 -3.11 -10.13
N PRO A 139 20.50 -3.83 -9.32
CA PRO A 139 19.66 -4.91 -9.84
C PRO A 139 18.57 -4.41 -10.79
N LEU A 140 18.06 -3.19 -10.61
CA LEU A 140 17.03 -2.62 -11.46
C LEU A 140 17.52 -2.41 -12.90
N PHE A 141 18.78 -2.01 -13.08
CA PHE A 141 19.38 -1.74 -14.39
C PHE A 141 20.22 -2.91 -14.94
N THR A 142 20.33 -4.03 -14.20
CA THR A 142 20.99 -5.25 -14.67
C THR A 142 19.98 -6.38 -14.86
N ASP A 143 19.42 -6.90 -13.78
CA ASP A 143 18.57 -8.09 -13.81
C ASP A 143 17.12 -7.79 -14.18
N TRP A 144 16.62 -6.59 -13.84
CA TRP A 144 15.21 -6.20 -13.95
C TRP A 144 14.95 -5.10 -15.00
N VAL A 145 15.87 -4.91 -15.95
CA VAL A 145 15.75 -3.88 -17.02
C VAL A 145 14.43 -3.98 -17.77
N LEU A 146 14.00 -5.19 -18.13
CA LEU A 146 12.75 -5.39 -18.85
C LEU A 146 11.52 -4.92 -18.05
N ALA A 147 11.50 -5.20 -16.74
CA ALA A 147 10.42 -4.74 -15.87
C ALA A 147 10.44 -3.20 -15.73
N PHE A 148 11.63 -2.62 -15.62
CA PHE A 148 11.81 -1.17 -15.59
C PHE A 148 11.30 -0.48 -16.87
N GLU A 149 11.66 -1.01 -18.05
CA GLU A 149 11.18 -0.50 -19.34
C GLU A 149 9.66 -0.66 -19.50
N ALA A 150 9.10 -1.79 -19.07
CA ALA A 150 7.66 -2.03 -19.10
C ALA A 150 6.88 -1.02 -18.24
N THR A 151 7.40 -0.69 -17.06
CA THR A 151 6.78 0.35 -16.20
C THR A 151 6.89 1.75 -16.81
N ALA A 152 8.00 2.08 -17.46
CA ALA A 152 8.16 3.34 -18.17
C ALA A 152 7.18 3.49 -19.34
N LEU A 153 6.97 2.42 -20.11
CA LEU A 153 5.95 2.38 -21.16
C LEU A 153 4.55 2.53 -20.60
N LEU A 154 4.24 1.86 -19.50
CA LEU A 154 2.94 1.97 -18.83
C LEU A 154 2.65 3.41 -18.40
N LEU A 155 3.62 4.09 -17.79
CA LEU A 155 3.49 5.49 -17.39
C LEU A 155 3.28 6.42 -18.60
N THR A 156 4.02 6.18 -19.70
CA THR A 156 3.88 6.94 -20.93
C THR A 156 2.48 6.78 -21.55
N ILE A 157 1.98 5.54 -21.60
CA ILE A 157 0.65 5.22 -22.13
C ILE A 157 -0.42 5.86 -21.24
N ALA A 158 -0.27 5.79 -19.90
CA ALA A 158 -1.20 6.40 -18.96
C ALA A 158 -1.28 7.93 -19.13
N ALA A 159 -0.13 8.60 -19.26
CA ALA A 159 -0.05 10.03 -19.50
C ALA A 159 -0.67 10.42 -20.84
N ALA A 160 -0.32 9.73 -21.92
CA ALA A 160 -0.89 9.98 -23.24
C ALA A 160 -2.40 9.73 -23.28
N GLY A 161 -2.87 8.65 -22.63
CA GLY A 161 -4.29 8.33 -22.51
C GLY A 161 -5.07 9.41 -21.75
N ALA A 162 -4.53 9.89 -20.62
CA ALA A 162 -5.15 10.97 -19.85
C ALA A 162 -5.30 12.27 -20.68
N ILE A 163 -4.26 12.64 -21.44
CA ILE A 163 -4.30 13.82 -22.32
C ILE A 163 -5.30 13.62 -23.45
N ALA A 164 -5.32 12.46 -24.09
CA ALA A 164 -6.22 12.14 -25.18
C ALA A 164 -7.69 12.22 -24.73
N LEU A 165 -8.02 11.64 -23.57
CA LEU A 165 -9.37 11.69 -23.00
C LEU A 165 -9.79 13.12 -22.63
N ALA A 166 -8.90 13.92 -22.07
CA ALA A 166 -9.16 15.31 -21.75
C ALA A 166 -9.46 16.14 -23.03
N HIS A 167 -8.72 15.90 -24.11
CA HIS A 167 -8.89 16.61 -25.38
C HIS A 167 -10.15 16.17 -26.14
N TYR A 168 -10.53 14.91 -26.06
CA TYR A 168 -11.73 14.39 -26.74
C TYR A 168 -13.00 15.05 -26.19
N ARG A 169 -13.10 15.22 -24.88
CA ARG A 169 -14.25 15.91 -24.25
C ARG A 169 -14.43 17.37 -24.66
N GLN A 170 -13.36 18.09 -25.00
CA GLN A 170 -13.45 19.48 -25.44
C GLN A 170 -14.04 19.64 -26.85
N LYS A 171 -14.03 18.60 -27.68
CA LYS A 171 -14.59 18.65 -29.04
C LYS A 171 -16.10 18.38 -29.10
N GLU A 172 -16.68 17.85 -28.03
CA GLU A 172 -18.13 17.56 -27.98
C GLU A 172 -18.96 18.69 -27.32
N GLN A 173 -18.31 19.74 -26.83
CA GLN A 173 -18.93 20.97 -26.31
C GLN A 173 -18.85 22.10 -27.34
#